data_059f1849efd8117d252dd8bde8071e88
#
_entry.id   059f1849efd8117d252dd8bde8071e88
#
_cell.length_a   1.000
_cell.length_b   1.000
_cell.length_c   1.000
_cell.angle_alpha   90.00
_cell.angle_beta   90.00
_cell.angle_gamma   90.00
#
_symmetry.space_group_name_H-M   'P 1'
#
loop_
_entity.id
_entity.type
_entity.pdbx_description
1 polymer ?
#
loop_
_entity_poly.entity_id
_entity_poly.type
_entity_poly.pdbx_seq_one_letter_code
_entity_poly.pdbx_strand_id
1 'polypeptide(L)'
;MTGTPLRVGLVGYGLAGSVFHAPLIAATPGLALDTVVTSNPERQAQARAEHPDVRVAASADELWARADELDLIVVASPNKTHVPLATAALEAGLPVVVDKPVAGTAAQARTLAELAEKRGLLLSVFQNRRWDNDFLTLRRLIADGELGEVYRFESRFERWRPQLKGGWRESGDPAEIGGLLYDLGSHVVDQALVLFGPVTSVYAEADVRREGAQADDDTFLALTHESGVRSHLYVSATTAQLGPRFRVLGSKAGYVKHGLDPQEAALRDGSRPGASGTEWGAEPEELWGRLGAGESPVTGGGAPVPTLPGDYPAYYAAVARALHADGPNPVTALEAAAALDVLEAARRSAAEKVTVTL
;
A
#
# COMPACT_ATOMS: atom_id res chain seq x y z
N MET A 1 -24.48 3.83 11.60
CA MET A 1 -24.61 2.36 11.79
C MET A 1 -24.74 2.11 13.28
N THR A 2 -25.91 1.62 13.73
CA THR A 2 -26.24 1.40 15.16
C THR A 2 -26.14 -0.09 15.57
N GLY A 3 -25.31 -0.87 14.87
CA GLY A 3 -25.07 -2.28 15.17
C GLY A 3 -23.87 -2.49 16.13
N THR A 4 -23.72 -3.71 16.66
CA THR A 4 -22.53 -4.13 17.40
C THR A 4 -21.32 -4.03 16.49
N PRO A 5 -20.18 -3.44 16.92
CA PRO A 5 -18.97 -3.36 16.11
C PRO A 5 -18.46 -4.75 15.71
N LEU A 6 -17.94 -4.88 14.50
CA LEU A 6 -17.27 -6.09 14.01
C LEU A 6 -15.97 -6.29 14.78
N ARG A 7 -15.78 -7.49 15.31
CA ARG A 7 -14.63 -7.88 16.13
C ARG A 7 -13.47 -8.31 15.25
N VAL A 8 -12.35 -7.60 15.35
CA VAL A 8 -11.19 -7.77 14.49
C VAL A 8 -10.06 -8.48 15.23
N GLY A 9 -9.58 -9.59 14.68
CA GLY A 9 -8.34 -10.24 15.09
C GLY A 9 -7.17 -9.77 14.23
N LEU A 10 -6.13 -9.20 14.83
CA LEU A 10 -4.92 -8.70 14.17
C LEU A 10 -3.76 -9.65 14.40
N VAL A 11 -3.26 -10.29 13.35
CA VAL A 11 -2.09 -11.18 13.40
C VAL A 11 -0.83 -10.43 13.00
N GLY A 12 0.03 -10.20 13.98
CA GLY A 12 1.27 -9.42 13.85
C GLY A 12 1.15 -8.03 14.46
N TYR A 13 2.06 -7.70 15.39
CA TYR A 13 2.15 -6.38 16.03
C TYR A 13 3.55 -5.79 15.86
N GLY A 14 4.11 -5.99 14.63
CA GLY A 14 5.28 -5.27 14.14
C GLY A 14 4.92 -3.86 13.69
N LEU A 15 5.81 -3.25 12.90
CA LEU A 15 5.59 -1.90 12.37
C LEU A 15 4.21 -1.75 11.68
N ALA A 16 3.85 -2.69 10.79
CA ALA A 16 2.58 -2.61 10.09
C ALA A 16 1.40 -2.71 11.07
N GLY A 17 1.40 -3.74 11.93
CA GLY A 17 0.32 -3.96 12.89
C GLY A 17 0.14 -2.82 13.88
N SER A 18 1.22 -2.34 14.52
CA SER A 18 1.13 -1.33 15.58
C SER A 18 0.97 0.10 15.07
N VAL A 19 1.61 0.44 13.93
CA VAL A 19 1.59 1.82 13.41
C VAL A 19 0.42 2.06 12.45
N PHE A 20 0.08 1.08 11.61
CA PHE A 20 -0.98 1.28 10.61
C PHE A 20 -2.28 0.57 11.01
N HIS A 21 -2.28 -0.76 11.11
CA HIS A 21 -3.53 -1.51 11.21
C HIS A 21 -4.30 -1.25 12.51
N ALA A 22 -3.67 -1.42 13.68
CA ALA A 22 -4.35 -1.29 14.97
C ALA A 22 -4.97 0.11 15.17
N PRO A 23 -4.25 1.24 14.96
CA PRO A 23 -4.84 2.56 15.14
C PRO A 23 -5.93 2.88 14.10
N LEU A 24 -5.80 2.41 12.85
CA LEU A 24 -6.82 2.63 11.83
C LEU A 24 -8.09 1.83 12.11
N ILE A 25 -7.97 0.58 12.57
CA ILE A 25 -9.10 -0.24 13.01
C ILE A 25 -9.81 0.43 14.18
N ALA A 26 -9.06 0.83 15.20
CA ALA A 26 -9.61 1.47 16.41
C ALA A 26 -10.28 2.82 16.12
N ALA A 27 -9.82 3.55 15.09
CA ALA A 27 -10.41 4.82 14.67
C ALA A 27 -11.61 4.66 13.73
N THR A 28 -11.91 3.45 13.23
CA THR A 28 -12.97 3.23 12.24
C THR A 28 -14.29 2.88 12.93
N PRO A 29 -15.35 3.71 12.81
CA PRO A 29 -16.66 3.38 13.36
C PRO A 29 -17.19 2.06 12.81
N GLY A 30 -17.68 1.21 13.71
CA GLY A 30 -18.21 -0.12 13.36
C GLY A 30 -17.17 -1.24 13.36
N LEU A 31 -15.90 -0.96 13.67
CA LEU A 31 -14.87 -1.96 13.93
C LEU A 31 -14.42 -1.88 15.39
N ALA A 32 -14.01 -3.03 15.96
CA ALA A 32 -13.38 -3.11 17.27
C ALA A 32 -12.17 -4.04 17.20
N LEU A 33 -11.00 -3.55 17.61
CA LEU A 33 -9.80 -4.38 17.74
C LEU A 33 -10.00 -5.30 18.98
N ASP A 34 -10.38 -6.56 18.74
CA ASP A 34 -10.66 -7.54 19.79
C ASP A 34 -9.40 -8.27 20.25
N THR A 35 -8.62 -8.81 19.30
CA THR A 35 -7.48 -9.67 19.62
C THR A 35 -6.25 -9.27 18.79
N VAL A 36 -5.10 -9.18 19.46
CA VAL A 36 -3.78 -9.01 18.82
C VAL A 36 -2.94 -10.26 19.04
N VAL A 37 -2.38 -10.81 17.97
CA VAL A 37 -1.49 -11.96 18.01
C VAL A 37 -0.04 -11.53 17.82
N THR A 38 0.80 -11.78 18.81
CA THR A 38 2.26 -11.61 18.72
C THR A 38 2.98 -12.46 19.77
N SER A 39 4.03 -13.18 19.35
CA SER A 39 4.87 -13.96 20.26
C SER A 39 5.92 -13.13 21.02
N ASN A 40 6.15 -11.88 20.60
CA ASN A 40 7.15 -11.01 21.23
C ASN A 40 6.58 -10.35 22.50
N PRO A 41 7.17 -10.58 23.71
CA PRO A 41 6.67 -10.06 24.98
C PRO A 41 6.59 -8.54 25.05
N GLU A 42 7.54 -7.83 24.43
CA GLU A 42 7.55 -6.35 24.44
C GLU A 42 6.37 -5.81 23.61
N ARG A 43 6.11 -6.43 22.44
CA ARG A 43 4.96 -6.08 21.60
C ARG A 43 3.62 -6.45 22.26
N GLN A 44 3.59 -7.53 23.04
CA GLN A 44 2.41 -7.86 23.86
C GLN A 44 2.12 -6.79 24.89
N ALA A 45 3.17 -6.31 25.61
CA ALA A 45 3.05 -5.23 26.57
C ALA A 45 2.61 -3.91 25.89
N GLN A 46 3.20 -3.60 24.72
CA GLN A 46 2.83 -2.44 23.91
C GLN A 46 1.37 -2.50 23.50
N ALA A 47 0.88 -3.62 22.97
CA ALA A 47 -0.51 -3.79 22.54
C ALA A 47 -1.50 -3.56 23.67
N ARG A 48 -1.22 -4.08 24.90
CA ARG A 48 -2.04 -3.85 26.08
C ARG A 48 -2.03 -2.39 26.55
N ALA A 49 -0.90 -1.71 26.40
CA ALA A 49 -0.78 -0.31 26.80
C ALA A 49 -1.52 0.63 25.84
N GLU A 50 -1.43 0.36 24.51
CA GLU A 50 -2.06 1.19 23.49
C GLU A 50 -3.56 0.89 23.31
N HIS A 51 -3.98 -0.35 23.59
CA HIS A 51 -5.35 -0.83 23.47
C HIS A 51 -5.73 -1.63 24.73
N PRO A 52 -6.17 -0.96 25.81
CA PRO A 52 -6.38 -1.61 27.12
C PRO A 52 -7.40 -2.76 27.11
N ASP A 53 -8.40 -2.70 26.23
CA ASP A 53 -9.47 -3.69 26.14
C ASP A 53 -9.09 -4.88 25.21
N VAL A 54 -7.93 -4.84 24.55
CA VAL A 54 -7.52 -5.85 23.59
C VAL A 54 -7.09 -7.15 24.30
N ARG A 55 -7.47 -8.26 23.76
CA ARG A 55 -6.90 -9.57 24.12
C ARG A 55 -5.58 -9.76 23.38
N VAL A 56 -4.60 -10.34 24.03
CA VAL A 56 -3.29 -10.61 23.45
C VAL A 56 -3.03 -12.09 23.49
N ALA A 57 -2.92 -12.71 22.30
CA ALA A 57 -2.58 -14.10 22.08
C ALA A 57 -1.11 -14.26 21.66
N ALA A 58 -0.46 -15.34 22.06
CA ALA A 58 0.93 -15.61 21.73
C ALA A 58 1.10 -16.29 20.36
N SER A 59 0.05 -16.97 19.85
CA SER A 59 0.06 -17.69 18.59
C SER A 59 -1.23 -17.51 17.79
N ALA A 60 -1.16 -17.80 16.50
CA ALA A 60 -2.35 -17.82 15.66
C ALA A 60 -3.30 -18.97 16.04
N ASP A 61 -2.79 -20.08 16.58
CA ASP A 61 -3.63 -21.20 17.03
C ASP A 61 -4.58 -20.81 18.16
N GLU A 62 -4.13 -19.93 19.08
CA GLU A 62 -5.00 -19.36 20.12
C GLU A 62 -6.11 -18.48 19.52
N LEU A 63 -5.83 -17.80 18.39
CA LEU A 63 -6.83 -17.01 17.68
C LEU A 63 -7.84 -17.92 16.99
N TRP A 64 -7.38 -18.97 16.30
CA TRP A 64 -8.27 -19.91 15.60
C TRP A 64 -9.18 -20.67 16.55
N ALA A 65 -8.74 -20.96 17.77
CA ALA A 65 -9.58 -21.60 18.80
C ALA A 65 -10.81 -20.75 19.17
N ARG A 66 -10.85 -19.49 18.75
CA ARG A 66 -11.92 -18.51 19.03
C ARG A 66 -12.44 -17.85 17.76
N ALA A 67 -12.31 -18.52 16.62
CA ALA A 67 -12.72 -17.98 15.33
C ALA A 67 -14.20 -17.53 15.30
N ASP A 68 -15.09 -18.24 16.03
CA ASP A 68 -16.51 -17.94 16.17
C ASP A 68 -16.81 -16.64 16.95
N GLU A 69 -15.82 -16.12 17.66
CA GLU A 69 -15.93 -14.84 18.36
C GLU A 69 -15.45 -13.65 17.50
N LEU A 70 -14.98 -13.86 16.27
CA LEU A 70 -14.42 -12.85 15.40
C LEU A 70 -15.22 -12.69 14.10
N ASP A 71 -15.14 -11.50 13.53
CA ASP A 71 -15.88 -11.14 12.32
C ASP A 71 -14.93 -10.79 11.15
N LEU A 72 -13.65 -10.50 11.45
CA LEU A 72 -12.61 -10.17 10.47
C LEU A 72 -11.22 -10.54 11.01
N ILE A 73 -10.36 -11.07 10.16
CA ILE A 73 -8.94 -11.23 10.44
C ILE A 73 -8.13 -10.23 9.63
N VAL A 74 -7.11 -9.64 10.25
CA VAL A 74 -6.11 -8.79 9.59
C VAL A 74 -4.74 -9.44 9.74
N VAL A 75 -4.08 -9.74 8.61
CA VAL A 75 -2.76 -10.34 8.58
C VAL A 75 -1.73 -9.26 8.28
N ALA A 76 -0.93 -8.89 9.29
CA ALA A 76 0.12 -7.88 9.25
C ALA A 76 1.45 -8.43 9.80
N SER A 77 1.70 -9.69 9.54
CA SER A 77 2.88 -10.48 9.94
C SER A 77 3.99 -10.41 8.86
N PRO A 78 5.15 -11.07 8.99
CA PRO A 78 6.14 -11.13 7.92
C PRO A 78 5.58 -11.72 6.61
N ASN A 79 6.00 -11.18 5.45
CA ASN A 79 5.48 -11.50 4.11
C ASN A 79 5.30 -13.00 3.84
N LYS A 80 6.30 -13.82 4.23
CA LYS A 80 6.27 -15.29 4.05
C LYS A 80 5.12 -16.00 4.77
N THR A 81 4.48 -15.34 5.73
CA THR A 81 3.36 -15.89 6.51
C THR A 81 1.99 -15.42 6.02
N HIS A 82 1.92 -14.48 5.07
CA HIS A 82 0.65 -13.92 4.59
C HIS A 82 -0.24 -15.00 3.98
N VAL A 83 0.28 -15.78 3.02
CA VAL A 83 -0.51 -16.83 2.36
C VAL A 83 -1.02 -17.89 3.34
N PRO A 84 -0.19 -18.54 4.18
CA PRO A 84 -0.68 -19.57 5.08
C PRO A 84 -1.68 -19.03 6.12
N LEU A 85 -1.49 -17.83 6.65
CA LEU A 85 -2.41 -17.24 7.63
C LEU A 85 -3.74 -16.79 7.00
N ALA A 86 -3.70 -16.21 5.80
CA ALA A 86 -4.91 -15.86 5.06
C ALA A 86 -5.70 -17.11 4.66
N THR A 87 -5.02 -18.18 4.25
CA THR A 87 -5.64 -19.48 3.96
C THR A 87 -6.34 -20.02 5.21
N ALA A 88 -5.67 -20.05 6.36
CA ALA A 88 -6.23 -20.53 7.61
C ALA A 88 -7.47 -19.72 8.04
N ALA A 89 -7.44 -18.39 7.89
CA ALA A 89 -8.59 -17.53 8.17
C ALA A 89 -9.79 -17.86 7.27
N LEU A 90 -9.57 -17.97 5.96
CA LEU A 90 -10.62 -18.31 5.00
C LEU A 90 -11.17 -19.72 5.22
N GLU A 91 -10.32 -20.69 5.59
CA GLU A 91 -10.75 -22.06 5.94
C GLU A 91 -11.56 -22.11 7.22
N ALA A 92 -11.25 -21.23 8.19
CA ALA A 92 -12.02 -21.02 9.41
C ALA A 92 -13.36 -20.29 9.18
N GLY A 93 -13.65 -19.86 7.95
CA GLY A 93 -14.90 -19.16 7.61
C GLY A 93 -14.85 -17.66 7.91
N LEU A 94 -13.65 -17.06 8.07
CA LEU A 94 -13.49 -15.67 8.40
C LEU A 94 -13.05 -14.86 7.19
N PRO A 95 -13.67 -13.69 6.94
CA PRO A 95 -13.16 -12.66 6.04
C PRO A 95 -11.75 -12.23 6.44
N VAL A 96 -10.92 -11.82 5.46
CA VAL A 96 -9.54 -11.46 5.75
C VAL A 96 -9.08 -10.21 5.01
N VAL A 97 -8.34 -9.36 5.71
CA VAL A 97 -7.48 -8.30 5.14
C VAL A 97 -6.03 -8.76 5.26
N VAL A 98 -5.28 -8.66 4.18
CA VAL A 98 -3.84 -8.98 4.17
C VAL A 98 -3.04 -7.72 3.88
N ASP A 99 -1.97 -7.47 4.65
CA ASP A 99 -1.02 -6.40 4.33
C ASP A 99 -0.32 -6.68 2.98
N LYS A 100 0.19 -5.65 2.34
CA LYS A 100 0.95 -5.79 1.09
C LYS A 100 2.40 -6.28 1.37
N PRO A 101 2.99 -7.07 0.48
CA PRO A 101 2.35 -7.75 -0.64
C PRO A 101 1.47 -8.90 -0.14
N VAL A 102 0.33 -9.12 -0.77
CA VAL A 102 -0.62 -10.18 -0.37
C VAL A 102 0.00 -11.57 -0.41
N ALA A 103 0.94 -11.78 -1.32
CA ALA A 103 1.65 -13.04 -1.55
C ALA A 103 3.03 -12.77 -2.17
N GLY A 104 3.86 -13.80 -2.27
CA GLY A 104 5.15 -13.74 -2.96
C GLY A 104 5.04 -13.78 -4.48
N THR A 105 3.93 -14.32 -5.02
CA THR A 105 3.68 -14.45 -6.45
C THR A 105 2.21 -14.15 -6.80
N ALA A 106 2.00 -13.73 -8.05
CA ALA A 106 0.66 -13.51 -8.60
C ALA A 106 -0.19 -14.79 -8.60
N ALA A 107 0.42 -15.94 -8.85
CA ALA A 107 -0.26 -17.23 -8.79
C ALA A 107 -0.80 -17.53 -7.37
N GLN A 108 -0.01 -17.30 -6.33
CA GLN A 108 -0.46 -17.46 -4.95
C GLN A 108 -1.60 -16.50 -4.60
N ALA A 109 -1.53 -15.24 -5.07
CA ALA A 109 -2.60 -14.26 -4.85
C ALA A 109 -3.92 -14.70 -5.51
N ARG A 110 -3.85 -15.26 -6.74
CA ARG A 110 -5.03 -15.83 -7.43
C ARG A 110 -5.59 -17.04 -6.69
N THR A 111 -4.75 -17.95 -6.20
CA THR A 111 -5.21 -19.09 -5.40
C THR A 111 -5.95 -18.65 -4.14
N LEU A 112 -5.48 -17.60 -3.46
CA LEU A 112 -6.20 -17.01 -2.31
C LEU A 112 -7.53 -16.39 -2.75
N ALA A 113 -7.57 -15.68 -3.88
CA ALA A 113 -8.80 -15.10 -4.42
C ALA A 113 -9.84 -16.19 -4.74
N GLU A 114 -9.45 -17.27 -5.40
CA GLU A 114 -10.30 -18.42 -5.70
C GLU A 114 -10.84 -19.09 -4.42
N LEU A 115 -10.00 -19.23 -3.39
CA LEU A 115 -10.43 -19.77 -2.10
C LEU A 115 -11.47 -18.86 -1.44
N ALA A 116 -11.24 -17.54 -1.42
CA ALA A 116 -12.17 -16.57 -0.86
C ALA A 116 -13.52 -16.58 -1.60
N GLU A 117 -13.50 -16.59 -2.93
CA GLU A 117 -14.68 -16.69 -3.78
C GLU A 117 -15.46 -17.99 -3.50
N LYS A 118 -14.77 -19.14 -3.50
CA LYS A 118 -15.39 -20.43 -3.19
C LYS A 118 -16.05 -20.48 -1.82
N ARG A 119 -15.52 -19.73 -0.86
CA ARG A 119 -16.06 -19.64 0.50
C ARG A 119 -17.12 -18.55 0.66
N GLY A 120 -17.30 -17.68 -0.35
CA GLY A 120 -18.18 -16.50 -0.27
C GLY A 120 -17.70 -15.47 0.76
N LEU A 121 -16.38 -15.37 0.95
CA LEU A 121 -15.77 -14.51 1.97
C LEU A 121 -15.02 -13.34 1.35
N LEU A 122 -14.96 -12.20 2.06
CA LEU A 122 -14.13 -11.07 1.69
C LEU A 122 -12.64 -11.42 1.86
N LEU A 123 -11.86 -11.18 0.81
CA LEU A 123 -10.40 -11.08 0.86
C LEU A 123 -10.00 -9.71 0.30
N SER A 124 -9.49 -8.84 1.15
CA SER A 124 -9.04 -7.49 0.78
C SER A 124 -7.54 -7.31 1.04
N VAL A 125 -6.89 -6.46 0.25
CA VAL A 125 -5.46 -6.18 0.38
C VAL A 125 -5.23 -4.75 0.83
N PHE A 126 -4.35 -4.53 1.81
CA PHE A 126 -4.10 -3.22 2.37
C PHE A 126 -3.16 -2.38 1.49
N GLN A 127 -3.65 -1.94 0.34
CA GLN A 127 -2.96 -0.97 -0.53
C GLN A 127 -3.30 0.46 -0.07
N ASN A 128 -2.87 0.80 1.14
CA ASN A 128 -3.21 2.06 1.82
C ASN A 128 -2.88 3.32 1.01
N ARG A 129 -1.86 3.27 0.15
CA ARG A 129 -1.43 4.45 -0.63
C ARG A 129 -2.40 4.83 -1.75
N ARG A 130 -3.47 4.08 -1.96
CA ARG A 130 -4.63 4.54 -2.75
C ARG A 130 -5.37 5.70 -2.07
N TRP A 131 -5.13 5.92 -0.76
CA TRP A 131 -5.68 6.99 0.07
C TRP A 131 -4.62 8.01 0.53
N ASP A 132 -3.47 8.06 -0.15
CA ASP A 132 -2.50 9.15 0.00
C ASP A 132 -3.12 10.44 -0.56
N ASN A 133 -2.86 11.57 0.10
CA ASN A 133 -3.35 12.90 -0.26
C ASN A 133 -2.99 13.30 -1.70
N ASP A 134 -1.76 13.02 -2.10
CA ASP A 134 -1.23 13.29 -3.42
C ASP A 134 -1.93 12.45 -4.51
N PHE A 135 -2.20 11.18 -4.20
CA PHE A 135 -2.88 10.26 -5.11
C PHE A 135 -4.38 10.57 -5.26
N LEU A 136 -5.07 10.87 -4.16
CA LEU A 136 -6.48 11.31 -4.19
C LEU A 136 -6.64 12.58 -5.03
N THR A 137 -5.72 13.54 -4.86
CA THR A 137 -5.69 14.79 -5.64
C THR A 137 -5.47 14.51 -7.12
N LEU A 138 -4.48 13.68 -7.46
CA LEU A 138 -4.21 13.32 -8.85
C LEU A 138 -5.40 12.61 -9.51
N ARG A 139 -6.05 11.67 -8.81
CA ARG A 139 -7.27 10.99 -9.30
C ARG A 139 -8.38 11.99 -9.62
N ARG A 140 -8.61 12.98 -8.76
CA ARG A 140 -9.57 14.05 -9.00
C ARG A 140 -9.22 14.83 -10.26
N LEU A 141 -7.96 15.30 -10.40
CA LEU A 141 -7.51 16.08 -11.57
C LEU A 141 -7.71 15.34 -12.90
N ILE A 142 -7.46 14.02 -12.89
CA ILE A 142 -7.69 13.15 -14.06
C ILE A 142 -9.20 13.03 -14.34
N ALA A 143 -9.99 12.74 -13.31
CA ALA A 143 -11.45 12.57 -13.44
C ALA A 143 -12.16 13.85 -13.92
N ASP A 144 -11.70 15.02 -13.45
CA ASP A 144 -12.24 16.33 -13.85
C ASP A 144 -11.74 16.77 -15.24
N GLY A 145 -10.85 15.99 -15.87
CA GLY A 145 -10.30 16.27 -17.20
C GLY A 145 -9.40 17.51 -17.26
N GLU A 146 -8.84 17.95 -16.12
CA GLU A 146 -7.97 19.12 -16.04
C GLU A 146 -6.62 18.90 -16.76
N LEU A 147 -6.15 17.65 -16.82
CA LEU A 147 -4.96 17.27 -17.57
C LEU A 147 -5.23 17.00 -19.07
N GLY A 148 -6.50 16.80 -19.46
CA GLY A 148 -6.85 16.27 -20.77
C GLY A 148 -6.48 14.78 -20.89
N GLU A 149 -6.06 14.34 -22.07
CA GLU A 149 -5.57 12.97 -22.29
C GLU A 149 -4.17 12.83 -21.70
N VAL A 150 -4.03 12.03 -20.64
CA VAL A 150 -2.73 11.73 -20.05
C VAL A 150 -1.97 10.76 -20.95
N TYR A 151 -0.72 11.10 -21.27
CA TYR A 151 0.17 10.25 -22.08
C TYR A 151 1.43 9.81 -21.35
N ARG A 152 1.80 10.50 -20.23
CA ARG A 152 2.95 10.14 -19.39
C ARG A 152 2.66 10.35 -17.92
N PHE A 153 2.98 9.36 -17.13
CA PHE A 153 2.94 9.37 -15.68
C PHE A 153 4.33 9.02 -15.13
N GLU A 154 4.88 9.91 -14.32
CA GLU A 154 6.11 9.65 -13.58
C GLU A 154 5.77 9.65 -12.09
N SER A 155 6.20 8.61 -11.39
CA SER A 155 5.99 8.45 -9.95
C SER A 155 7.29 8.03 -9.28
N ARG A 156 7.63 8.71 -8.18
CA ARG A 156 8.85 8.43 -7.42
C ARG A 156 8.54 8.15 -5.98
N PHE A 157 9.16 7.07 -5.48
CA PHE A 157 9.22 6.78 -4.06
C PHE A 157 10.68 6.65 -3.66
N GLU A 158 11.33 7.80 -3.51
CA GLU A 158 12.77 7.94 -3.34
C GLU A 158 13.11 8.36 -1.92
N ARG A 159 14.26 7.89 -1.43
CA ARG A 159 14.80 8.21 -0.09
C ARG A 159 16.32 8.28 -0.14
N TRP A 160 16.91 9.03 0.80
CA TRP A 160 18.35 9.00 1.05
C TRP A 160 18.63 8.19 2.32
N ARG A 161 19.00 6.93 2.17
CA ARG A 161 19.32 5.99 3.24
C ARG A 161 20.57 5.19 2.89
N PRO A 162 21.76 5.82 2.88
CA PRO A 162 23.00 5.20 2.41
C PRO A 162 23.44 4.02 3.30
N GLN A 163 23.06 4.00 4.60
CA GLN A 163 23.38 2.89 5.51
C GLN A 163 22.28 1.83 5.48
N LEU A 164 22.72 0.55 5.52
CA LEU A 164 21.82 -0.56 5.73
C LEU A 164 21.29 -0.55 7.17
N LYS A 165 20.02 -0.93 7.33
CA LYS A 165 19.39 -1.09 8.66
C LYS A 165 19.27 -2.53 9.10
N GLY A 166 19.54 -3.47 8.18
CA GLY A 166 19.27 -4.89 8.34
C GLY A 166 17.76 -5.23 8.25
N GLY A 167 17.50 -6.53 8.28
CA GLY A 167 16.15 -7.06 8.23
C GLY A 167 15.73 -7.56 6.84
N TRP A 168 14.50 -8.03 6.74
CA TRP A 168 13.98 -8.75 5.58
C TRP A 168 14.04 -7.94 4.26
N ARG A 169 13.88 -6.61 4.33
CA ARG A 169 13.90 -5.74 3.15
C ARG A 169 15.24 -5.72 2.42
N GLU A 170 16.31 -5.98 3.12
CA GLU A 170 17.69 -5.96 2.61
C GLU A 170 18.24 -7.39 2.42
N SER A 171 17.40 -8.41 2.68
CA SER A 171 17.74 -9.82 2.52
C SER A 171 17.67 -10.25 1.06
N GLY A 172 18.69 -11.02 0.63
CA GLY A 172 18.67 -11.71 -0.67
C GLY A 172 17.90 -13.03 -0.68
N ASP A 173 17.33 -13.45 0.47
CA ASP A 173 16.51 -14.66 0.54
C ASP A 173 15.18 -14.45 -0.21
N PRO A 174 14.90 -15.21 -1.28
CA PRO A 174 13.66 -15.10 -2.02
C PRO A 174 12.40 -15.29 -1.18
N ALA A 175 12.49 -16.08 -0.08
CA ALA A 175 11.36 -16.31 0.82
C ALA A 175 10.96 -15.06 1.61
N GLU A 176 11.87 -14.13 1.84
CA GLU A 176 11.59 -12.87 2.54
C GLU A 176 10.95 -11.82 1.62
N ILE A 177 11.01 -11.99 0.30
CA ILE A 177 10.50 -11.04 -0.71
C ILE A 177 11.09 -9.64 -0.46
N GLY A 178 12.44 -9.61 -0.28
CA GLY A 178 13.20 -8.38 -0.05
C GLY A 178 13.34 -7.53 -1.32
N GLY A 179 13.96 -6.36 -1.15
CA GLY A 179 14.20 -5.39 -2.21
C GLY A 179 13.13 -4.31 -2.33
N LEU A 180 13.53 -3.16 -2.89
CA LEU A 180 12.64 -2.01 -3.04
C LEU A 180 11.62 -2.22 -4.15
N LEU A 181 11.92 -3.07 -5.14
CA LEU A 181 10.96 -3.43 -6.19
C LEU A 181 9.66 -3.97 -5.59
N TYR A 182 9.74 -4.86 -4.59
CA TYR A 182 8.56 -5.40 -3.91
C TYR A 182 8.06 -4.51 -2.76
N ASP A 183 8.95 -3.87 -2.00
CA ASP A 183 8.53 -3.04 -0.85
C ASP A 183 7.85 -1.74 -1.29
N LEU A 184 8.49 -0.95 -2.17
CA LEU A 184 7.99 0.34 -2.64
C LEU A 184 7.40 0.27 -4.05
N GLY A 185 7.96 -0.58 -4.92
CA GLY A 185 7.46 -0.79 -6.28
C GLY A 185 6.02 -1.28 -6.31
N SER A 186 5.62 -2.13 -5.34
CA SER A 186 4.22 -2.57 -5.21
C SER A 186 3.22 -1.41 -5.10
N HIS A 187 3.59 -0.32 -4.42
CA HIS A 187 2.73 0.86 -4.28
C HIS A 187 2.64 1.68 -5.57
N VAL A 188 3.78 1.98 -6.20
CA VAL A 188 3.79 2.82 -7.41
C VAL A 188 3.21 2.09 -8.63
N VAL A 189 3.36 0.76 -8.68
CA VAL A 189 2.73 -0.09 -9.70
C VAL A 189 1.22 -0.16 -9.48
N ASP A 190 0.76 -0.41 -8.26
CA ASP A 190 -0.67 -0.41 -7.92
C ASP A 190 -1.34 0.92 -8.31
N GLN A 191 -0.73 2.05 -7.96
CA GLN A 191 -1.21 3.38 -8.32
C GLN A 191 -1.28 3.58 -9.84
N ALA A 192 -0.29 3.11 -10.60
CA ALA A 192 -0.28 3.19 -12.06
C ALA A 192 -1.41 2.35 -12.68
N LEU A 193 -1.62 1.12 -12.18
CA LEU A 193 -2.71 0.24 -12.62
C LEU A 193 -4.10 0.84 -12.32
N VAL A 194 -4.28 1.43 -11.14
CA VAL A 194 -5.55 2.10 -10.76
C VAL A 194 -5.86 3.29 -11.67
N LEU A 195 -4.83 4.06 -12.08
CA LEU A 195 -5.03 5.25 -12.91
C LEU A 195 -5.21 4.93 -14.40
N PHE A 196 -4.47 3.98 -14.93
CA PHE A 196 -4.33 3.82 -16.38
C PHE A 196 -4.67 2.42 -16.90
N GLY A 197 -5.07 1.51 -16.00
CA GLY A 197 -5.49 0.15 -16.36
C GLY A 197 -4.33 -0.81 -16.65
N PRO A 198 -4.62 -1.93 -17.35
CA PRO A 198 -3.67 -3.00 -17.54
C PRO A 198 -2.40 -2.57 -18.28
N VAL A 199 -1.30 -3.26 -17.98
CA VAL A 199 0.02 -3.08 -18.59
C VAL A 199 0.24 -4.16 -19.65
N THR A 200 0.73 -3.78 -20.82
CA THR A 200 1.04 -4.70 -21.93
C THR A 200 2.52 -5.04 -22.02
N SER A 201 3.40 -4.14 -21.50
CA SER A 201 4.84 -4.41 -21.48
C SER A 201 5.57 -3.69 -20.38
N VAL A 202 6.65 -4.31 -19.90
CA VAL A 202 7.49 -3.86 -18.78
C VAL A 202 8.94 -3.90 -19.20
N TYR A 203 9.65 -2.76 -19.05
CA TYR A 203 11.11 -2.71 -18.97
C TYR A 203 11.49 -2.28 -17.56
N ALA A 204 12.52 -2.89 -16.97
CA ALA A 204 12.98 -2.55 -15.64
C ALA A 204 14.50 -2.66 -15.48
N GLU A 205 15.01 -1.84 -14.58
CA GLU A 205 16.35 -1.90 -14.00
C GLU A 205 16.20 -2.07 -12.49
N ALA A 206 16.93 -3.02 -11.89
CA ALA A 206 16.90 -3.28 -10.47
C ALA A 206 18.34 -3.52 -9.99
N ASP A 207 18.92 -2.50 -9.40
CA ASP A 207 20.32 -2.48 -9.02
C ASP A 207 20.49 -2.55 -7.50
N VAL A 208 21.63 -3.11 -7.11
CA VAL A 208 22.14 -3.12 -5.73
C VAL A 208 23.27 -2.10 -5.68
N ARG A 209 23.02 -0.93 -5.07
CA ARG A 209 23.95 0.19 -5.03
C ARG A 209 24.68 0.32 -3.69
N ARG A 210 24.02 -0.01 -2.57
CA ARG A 210 24.60 0.13 -1.24
C ARG A 210 25.56 -1.02 -0.96
N GLU A 211 26.69 -0.71 -0.38
CA GLU A 211 27.69 -1.71 0.02
C GLU A 211 27.09 -2.72 1.02
N GLY A 212 27.23 -4.01 0.71
CA GLY A 212 26.72 -5.11 1.53
C GLY A 212 25.24 -5.41 1.38
N ALA A 213 24.45 -4.65 0.59
CA ALA A 213 23.06 -4.98 0.28
C ALA A 213 22.98 -6.27 -0.55
N GLN A 214 21.96 -7.09 -0.31
CA GLN A 214 21.72 -8.37 -1.00
C GLN A 214 20.45 -8.35 -1.86
N ALA A 215 19.67 -7.28 -1.77
CA ALA A 215 18.46 -7.06 -2.56
C ALA A 215 18.51 -5.69 -3.23
N ASP A 216 17.72 -5.49 -4.27
CA ASP A 216 17.65 -4.24 -5.01
C ASP A 216 17.30 -3.05 -4.11
N ASP A 217 17.98 -1.94 -4.34
CA ASP A 217 17.79 -0.70 -3.57
C ASP A 217 17.76 0.56 -4.45
N ASP A 218 17.81 0.37 -5.76
CA ASP A 218 17.66 1.41 -6.78
C ASP A 218 17.01 0.78 -8.02
N THR A 219 15.73 1.11 -8.26
CA THR A 219 14.92 0.44 -9.26
C THR A 219 14.15 1.44 -10.12
N PHE A 220 14.17 1.21 -11.43
CA PHE A 220 13.37 1.90 -12.44
C PHE A 220 12.48 0.94 -13.20
N LEU A 221 11.23 1.36 -13.47
CA LEU A 221 10.30 0.64 -14.34
C LEU A 221 9.74 1.58 -15.40
N ALA A 222 9.70 1.11 -16.64
CA ALA A 222 8.94 1.72 -17.73
C ALA A 222 7.81 0.76 -18.14
N LEU A 223 6.56 1.20 -17.91
CA LEU A 223 5.36 0.45 -18.23
C LEU A 223 4.66 1.04 -19.44
N THR A 224 4.14 0.19 -20.32
CA THR A 224 3.20 0.57 -21.37
C THR A 224 1.83 0.02 -21.00
N HIS A 225 0.84 0.90 -20.85
CA HIS A 225 -0.55 0.51 -20.59
C HIS A 225 -1.32 0.23 -21.90
N GLU A 226 -2.36 -0.59 -21.82
CA GLU A 226 -3.30 -0.79 -22.94
C GLU A 226 -3.94 0.54 -23.41
N SER A 227 -4.15 1.47 -22.50
CA SER A 227 -4.62 2.83 -22.79
C SER A 227 -3.64 3.68 -23.61
N GLY A 228 -2.41 3.20 -23.84
CA GLY A 228 -1.34 3.94 -24.50
C GLY A 228 -0.51 4.84 -23.57
N VAL A 229 -0.90 5.01 -22.31
CA VAL A 229 -0.15 5.76 -21.31
C VAL A 229 1.19 5.07 -21.03
N ARG A 230 2.23 5.87 -20.81
CA ARG A 230 3.56 5.42 -20.39
C ARG A 230 3.78 5.80 -18.92
N SER A 231 4.02 4.80 -18.06
CA SER A 231 4.37 5.04 -16.66
C SER A 231 5.88 4.81 -16.46
N HIS A 232 6.56 5.81 -15.89
CA HIS A 232 7.96 5.75 -15.49
C HIS A 232 8.02 5.82 -13.96
N LEU A 233 8.38 4.71 -13.34
CA LEU A 233 8.31 4.55 -11.89
C LEU A 233 9.72 4.39 -11.32
N TYR A 234 10.01 5.09 -10.23
CA TYR A 234 11.32 5.07 -9.57
C TYR A 234 11.14 4.76 -8.09
N VAL A 235 11.87 3.79 -7.60
CA VAL A 235 11.96 3.49 -6.17
C VAL A 235 13.43 3.34 -5.78
N SER A 236 13.89 4.14 -4.83
CA SER A 236 15.31 4.18 -4.49
C SER A 236 15.54 4.51 -3.01
N ALA A 237 16.56 3.88 -2.42
CA ALA A 237 17.11 4.24 -1.12
C ALA A 237 18.39 5.09 -1.23
N THR A 238 18.86 5.37 -2.44
CA THR A 238 20.15 6.00 -2.71
C THR A 238 20.04 7.35 -3.40
N THR A 239 18.84 7.93 -3.47
CA THR A 239 18.59 9.22 -4.11
C THR A 239 18.95 10.36 -3.17
N ALA A 240 20.13 11.00 -3.42
CA ALA A 240 20.63 12.09 -2.59
C ALA A 240 19.87 13.43 -2.78
N GLN A 241 19.24 13.61 -3.95
CA GLN A 241 18.32 14.72 -4.25
C GLN A 241 17.02 14.14 -4.77
N LEU A 242 15.93 14.35 -4.02
CA LEU A 242 14.63 13.78 -4.36
C LEU A 242 14.02 14.48 -5.58
N GLY A 243 13.51 13.70 -6.52
CA GLY A 243 12.68 14.16 -7.61
C GLY A 243 11.23 14.47 -7.16
N PRO A 244 10.38 14.97 -8.08
CA PRO A 244 8.97 15.12 -7.79
C PRO A 244 8.33 13.75 -7.51
N ARG A 245 7.44 13.70 -6.52
CA ARG A 245 6.63 12.52 -6.21
C ARG A 245 5.82 12.09 -7.43
N PHE A 246 5.13 13.05 -8.04
CA PHE A 246 4.44 12.88 -9.31
C PHE A 246 4.84 13.94 -10.31
N ARG A 247 5.01 13.52 -11.57
CA ARG A 247 5.00 14.39 -12.75
C ARG A 247 4.10 13.75 -13.80
N VAL A 248 2.98 14.38 -14.09
CA VAL A 248 1.98 13.84 -14.99
C VAL A 248 1.80 14.79 -16.17
N LEU A 249 1.86 14.29 -17.38
CA LEU A 249 1.75 15.06 -18.59
C LEU A 249 0.51 14.64 -19.37
N GLY A 250 -0.34 15.60 -19.64
CA GLY A 250 -1.55 15.43 -20.43
C GLY A 250 -1.62 16.45 -21.58
N SER A 251 -2.63 16.30 -22.43
CA SER A 251 -2.82 17.12 -23.63
C SER A 251 -3.21 18.57 -23.34
N LYS A 252 -3.74 18.88 -22.16
CA LYS A 252 -4.12 20.24 -21.73
C LYS A 252 -3.13 20.85 -20.76
N ALA A 253 -2.61 20.05 -19.82
CA ALA A 253 -1.73 20.55 -18.76
C ALA A 253 -0.81 19.45 -18.24
N GLY A 254 0.22 19.85 -17.46
CA GLY A 254 1.03 18.97 -16.63
C GLY A 254 0.77 19.24 -15.15
N TYR A 255 0.93 18.19 -14.32
CA TYR A 255 0.86 18.29 -12.86
C TYR A 255 2.17 17.80 -12.25
N VAL A 256 2.71 18.59 -11.30
CA VAL A 256 3.93 18.26 -10.56
C VAL A 256 3.65 18.37 -9.08
N LYS A 257 3.96 17.32 -8.32
CA LYS A 257 3.82 17.25 -6.87
C LYS A 257 5.14 16.83 -6.24
N HIS A 258 5.54 17.50 -5.17
CA HIS A 258 6.68 17.12 -4.34
C HIS A 258 6.23 16.69 -2.95
N GLY A 259 7.09 15.95 -2.24
CA GLY A 259 6.79 15.41 -0.91
C GLY A 259 5.89 14.17 -0.94
N LEU A 260 5.80 13.51 0.19
CA LEU A 260 4.95 12.33 0.41
C LEU A 260 3.77 12.70 1.31
N ASP A 261 2.73 11.89 1.27
CA ASP A 261 1.59 11.96 2.19
C ASP A 261 2.04 11.99 3.66
N PRO A 262 1.46 12.86 4.52
CA PRO A 262 1.88 13.02 5.91
C PRO A 262 1.36 11.95 6.85
N GLN A 263 0.39 11.11 6.46
CA GLN A 263 -0.31 10.19 7.37
C GLN A 263 0.64 9.15 7.99
N GLU A 264 1.58 8.58 7.21
CA GLU A 264 2.56 7.62 7.75
C GLU A 264 3.43 8.27 8.83
N ALA A 265 3.90 9.51 8.61
CA ALA A 265 4.69 10.23 9.61
C ALA A 265 3.88 10.51 10.87
N ALA A 266 2.64 10.99 10.72
CA ALA A 266 1.72 11.24 11.83
C ALA A 266 1.44 9.98 12.67
N LEU A 267 1.17 8.83 12.01
CA LEU A 267 0.96 7.55 12.71
C LEU A 267 2.20 7.10 13.48
N ARG A 268 3.40 7.29 12.90
CA ARG A 268 4.68 6.96 13.56
C ARG A 268 4.96 7.82 14.78
N ASP A 269 4.55 9.09 14.72
CA ASP A 269 4.68 10.05 15.83
C ASP A 269 3.58 9.88 16.90
N GLY A 270 2.71 8.88 16.74
CA GLY A 270 1.65 8.57 17.70
C GLY A 270 0.35 9.34 17.49
N SER A 271 0.23 10.17 16.46
CA SER A 271 -1.03 10.82 16.08
C SER A 271 -2.04 9.78 15.61
N ARG A 272 -3.33 10.04 15.83
CA ARG A 272 -4.42 9.12 15.49
C ARG A 272 -5.51 9.84 14.69
N PRO A 273 -6.11 9.18 13.69
CA PRO A 273 -7.26 9.73 12.98
C PRO A 273 -8.40 10.04 13.96
N GLY A 274 -9.09 11.17 13.75
CA GLY A 274 -10.22 11.57 14.58
C GLY A 274 -9.83 12.21 15.92
N ALA A 275 -8.54 12.33 16.26
CA ALA A 275 -8.10 13.10 17.42
C ALA A 275 -8.45 14.58 17.26
N SER A 276 -9.00 15.20 18.29
CA SER A 276 -9.42 16.60 18.26
C SER A 276 -8.24 17.55 17.99
N GLY A 277 -8.41 18.48 17.06
CA GLY A 277 -7.49 19.59 16.82
C GLY A 277 -6.53 19.46 15.65
N THR A 278 -6.54 18.35 14.91
CA THR A 278 -5.75 18.19 13.69
C THR A 278 -6.64 17.76 12.54
N GLU A 279 -6.50 18.41 11.39
CA GLU A 279 -7.09 17.94 10.14
C GLU A 279 -6.23 16.77 9.62
N TRP A 280 -6.75 15.54 9.78
CA TRP A 280 -6.04 14.32 9.43
C TRP A 280 -5.68 14.31 7.94
N GLY A 281 -4.44 13.96 7.61
CA GLY A 281 -3.97 13.80 6.23
C GLY A 281 -3.79 15.09 5.44
N ALA A 282 -4.05 16.26 6.03
CA ALA A 282 -3.82 17.54 5.40
C ALA A 282 -2.33 17.90 5.36
N GLU A 283 -1.95 18.67 4.35
CA GLU A 283 -0.60 19.22 4.21
C GLU A 283 -0.66 20.76 4.02
N PRO A 284 0.38 21.50 4.39
CA PRO A 284 0.42 22.95 4.20
C PRO A 284 0.53 23.32 2.71
N GLU A 285 0.10 24.54 2.37
CA GLU A 285 0.01 25.07 0.99
C GLU A 285 1.37 25.03 0.24
N GLU A 286 2.46 25.18 0.96
CA GLU A 286 3.82 25.15 0.40
C GLU A 286 4.17 23.81 -0.24
N LEU A 287 3.48 22.74 0.17
CA LEU A 287 3.66 21.39 -0.35
C LEU A 287 2.67 21.03 -1.46
N TRP A 288 1.70 21.90 -1.75
CA TRP A 288 0.72 21.60 -2.80
C TRP A 288 1.37 21.41 -4.16
N GLY A 289 0.79 20.50 -4.95
CA GLY A 289 1.20 20.30 -6.33
C GLY A 289 0.82 21.49 -7.21
N ARG A 290 1.41 21.56 -8.38
CA ARG A 290 1.17 22.65 -9.34
C ARG A 290 0.66 22.08 -10.66
N LEU A 291 -0.42 22.68 -11.16
CA LEU A 291 -1.07 22.32 -12.42
C LEU A 291 -0.94 23.48 -13.42
N GLY A 292 -0.51 23.21 -14.64
CA GLY A 292 -0.46 24.21 -15.69
C GLY A 292 0.25 23.77 -16.94
N ALA A 293 0.31 24.67 -17.91
CA ALA A 293 1.07 24.55 -19.14
C ALA A 293 2.03 25.72 -19.26
N GLY A 294 3.18 25.52 -19.90
CA GLY A 294 4.13 26.57 -20.18
C GLY A 294 5.58 26.20 -19.83
N GLU A 295 6.49 27.06 -20.28
CA GLU A 295 7.94 26.84 -20.25
C GLU A 295 8.62 27.66 -19.15
N SER A 296 8.14 27.59 -17.89
CA SER A 296 8.86 28.26 -16.80
C SER A 296 10.03 27.40 -16.32
N PRO A 297 11.29 27.80 -16.57
CA PRO A 297 12.45 27.02 -16.15
C PRO A 297 12.71 27.08 -14.65
N VAL A 298 12.12 28.02 -13.91
CA VAL A 298 12.46 28.31 -12.51
C VAL A 298 11.45 27.66 -11.53
N THR A 299 10.16 27.59 -11.89
CA THR A 299 9.10 27.17 -10.97
C THR A 299 8.27 25.97 -11.46
N GLY A 300 8.66 25.37 -12.58
CA GLY A 300 7.89 24.30 -13.20
C GLY A 300 6.57 24.74 -13.83
N GLY A 301 6.21 26.04 -13.77
CA GLY A 301 4.95 26.58 -14.31
C GLY A 301 3.69 26.10 -13.56
N GLY A 302 2.58 26.80 -13.77
CA GLY A 302 1.28 26.39 -13.25
C GLY A 302 0.88 27.00 -11.89
N ALA A 303 -0.42 26.89 -11.56
CA ALA A 303 -1.03 27.35 -10.33
C ALA A 303 -0.94 26.27 -9.24
N PRO A 304 -0.88 26.65 -7.95
CA PRO A 304 -0.99 25.67 -6.87
C PRO A 304 -2.40 25.03 -6.89
N VAL A 305 -2.44 23.73 -6.63
CA VAL A 305 -3.68 22.95 -6.53
C VAL A 305 -3.87 22.54 -5.08
N PRO A 306 -4.95 22.94 -4.42
CA PRO A 306 -5.26 22.47 -3.08
C PRO A 306 -5.26 20.94 -3.02
N THR A 307 -4.37 20.40 -2.19
CA THR A 307 -4.27 18.95 -2.01
C THR A 307 -5.44 18.46 -1.15
N LEU A 308 -6.13 17.42 -1.61
CA LEU A 308 -7.12 16.73 -0.80
C LEU A 308 -6.42 16.09 0.42
N PRO A 309 -7.04 16.09 1.61
CA PRO A 309 -6.46 15.38 2.73
C PRO A 309 -6.38 13.87 2.47
N GLY A 310 -5.31 13.24 2.94
CA GLY A 310 -5.19 11.79 2.89
C GLY A 310 -6.17 11.12 3.85
N ASP A 311 -6.62 9.91 3.54
CA ASP A 311 -7.70 9.25 4.28
C ASP A 311 -7.49 7.72 4.41
N TYR A 312 -6.44 7.29 5.11
CA TYR A 312 -6.24 5.86 5.40
C TYR A 312 -7.43 5.20 6.13
N PRO A 313 -8.15 5.89 7.04
CA PRO A 313 -9.36 5.34 7.64
C PRO A 313 -10.43 4.91 6.64
N ALA A 314 -10.53 5.58 5.49
CA ALA A 314 -11.52 5.25 4.45
C ALA A 314 -11.35 3.82 3.91
N TYR A 315 -10.13 3.25 3.93
CA TYR A 315 -9.93 1.85 3.59
C TYR A 315 -10.72 0.93 4.52
N TYR A 316 -10.54 1.07 5.84
CA TYR A 316 -11.23 0.23 6.82
C TYR A 316 -12.74 0.51 6.87
N ALA A 317 -13.15 1.76 6.66
CA ALA A 317 -14.56 2.10 6.51
C ALA A 317 -15.18 1.41 5.28
N ALA A 318 -14.43 1.28 4.18
CA ALA A 318 -14.88 0.53 3.00
C ALA A 318 -14.92 -0.99 3.26
N VAL A 319 -13.93 -1.56 3.96
CA VAL A 319 -13.95 -2.97 4.40
C VAL A 319 -15.18 -3.25 5.26
N ALA A 320 -15.49 -2.40 6.24
CA ALA A 320 -16.66 -2.56 7.11
C ALA A 320 -17.97 -2.54 6.29
N ARG A 321 -18.11 -1.62 5.33
CA ARG A 321 -19.25 -1.60 4.40
C ARG A 321 -19.35 -2.88 3.58
N ALA A 322 -18.24 -3.34 3.02
CA ALA A 322 -18.21 -4.56 2.20
C ALA A 322 -18.64 -5.80 3.00
N LEU A 323 -18.25 -5.89 4.28
CA LEU A 323 -18.67 -6.98 5.19
C LEU A 323 -20.17 -6.96 5.48
N HIS A 324 -20.80 -5.79 5.45
CA HIS A 324 -22.26 -5.64 5.57
C HIS A 324 -23.00 -5.72 4.22
N ALA A 325 -22.32 -6.11 3.13
CA ALA A 325 -22.85 -6.08 1.75
C ALA A 325 -23.36 -4.69 1.31
N ASP A 326 -22.85 -3.61 1.91
CA ASP A 326 -23.22 -2.21 1.66
C ASP A 326 -22.08 -1.46 0.90
N GLY A 327 -21.38 -2.17 0.04
CA GLY A 327 -20.31 -1.61 -0.78
C GLY A 327 -19.38 -2.68 -1.38
N PRO A 328 -18.57 -2.28 -2.36
CA PRO A 328 -17.60 -3.18 -2.96
C PRO A 328 -16.38 -3.41 -2.05
N ASN A 329 -15.66 -4.50 -2.30
CA ASN A 329 -14.32 -4.72 -1.75
C ASN A 329 -13.39 -3.57 -2.17
N PRO A 330 -12.76 -2.83 -1.24
CA PRO A 330 -11.94 -1.66 -1.59
C PRO A 330 -10.70 -1.99 -2.42
N VAL A 331 -10.09 -3.15 -2.19
CA VAL A 331 -8.94 -3.66 -2.95
C VAL A 331 -9.02 -5.17 -3.02
N THR A 332 -9.28 -5.70 -4.18
CA THR A 332 -9.40 -7.14 -4.39
C THR A 332 -8.04 -7.83 -4.48
N ALA A 333 -8.00 -9.12 -4.15
CA ALA A 333 -6.79 -9.92 -4.35
C ALA A 333 -6.40 -10.07 -5.83
N LEU A 334 -7.36 -9.95 -6.76
CA LEU A 334 -7.07 -9.97 -8.20
C LEU A 334 -6.37 -8.69 -8.67
N GLU A 335 -6.75 -7.51 -8.14
CA GLU A 335 -6.00 -6.28 -8.40
C GLU A 335 -4.56 -6.37 -7.85
N ALA A 336 -4.39 -6.93 -6.66
CA ALA A 336 -3.07 -7.16 -6.09
C ALA A 336 -2.27 -8.21 -6.90
N ALA A 337 -2.91 -9.24 -7.44
CA ALA A 337 -2.28 -10.21 -8.34
C ALA A 337 -1.80 -9.54 -9.65
N ALA A 338 -2.59 -8.64 -10.23
CA ALA A 338 -2.18 -7.89 -11.42
C ALA A 338 -0.93 -7.01 -11.14
N ALA A 339 -0.84 -6.40 -9.94
CA ALA A 339 0.36 -5.68 -9.55
C ALA A 339 1.57 -6.62 -9.40
N LEU A 340 1.38 -7.83 -8.86
CA LEU A 340 2.43 -8.84 -8.75
C LEU A 340 2.90 -9.34 -10.11
N ASP A 341 2.01 -9.52 -11.11
CA ASP A 341 2.41 -9.87 -12.49
C ASP A 341 3.39 -8.83 -13.06
N VAL A 342 3.11 -7.54 -12.84
CA VAL A 342 4.01 -6.47 -13.28
C VAL A 342 5.36 -6.53 -12.55
N LEU A 343 5.37 -6.79 -11.23
CA LEU A 343 6.60 -6.91 -10.44
C LEU A 343 7.43 -8.14 -10.85
N GLU A 344 6.79 -9.28 -11.12
CA GLU A 344 7.46 -10.49 -11.62
C GLU A 344 8.05 -10.24 -13.02
N ALA A 345 7.30 -9.58 -13.90
CA ALA A 345 7.79 -9.18 -15.22
C ALA A 345 8.96 -8.18 -15.11
N ALA A 346 8.89 -7.24 -14.17
CA ALA A 346 9.96 -6.29 -13.91
C ALA A 346 11.24 -6.99 -13.43
N ARG A 347 11.12 -7.96 -12.52
CA ARG A 347 12.27 -8.77 -12.07
C ARG A 347 12.90 -9.53 -13.23
N ARG A 348 12.08 -10.15 -14.09
CA ARG A 348 12.56 -10.84 -15.29
C ARG A 348 13.22 -9.88 -16.27
N SER A 349 12.60 -8.72 -16.52
CA SER A 349 13.15 -7.67 -17.39
C SER A 349 14.54 -7.21 -16.93
N ALA A 350 14.70 -6.92 -15.64
CA ALA A 350 15.97 -6.49 -15.07
C ALA A 350 17.06 -7.57 -15.16
N ALA A 351 16.70 -8.84 -14.92
CA ALA A 351 17.63 -9.96 -14.95
C ALA A 351 18.09 -10.28 -16.39
N GLU A 352 17.15 -10.31 -17.35
CA GLU A 352 17.40 -10.68 -18.74
C GLU A 352 17.78 -9.49 -19.62
N LYS A 353 17.63 -8.25 -19.12
CA LYS A 353 17.86 -6.97 -19.85
C LYS A 353 17.02 -6.83 -21.11
N VAL A 354 15.76 -7.23 -21.04
CA VAL A 354 14.79 -7.20 -22.14
C VAL A 354 13.47 -6.57 -21.72
N THR A 355 12.70 -6.07 -22.68
CA THR A 355 11.30 -5.73 -22.43
C THR A 355 10.47 -7.03 -22.39
N VAL A 356 9.65 -7.16 -21.34
CA VAL A 356 8.75 -8.29 -21.13
C VAL A 356 7.33 -7.90 -21.55
N THR A 357 6.67 -8.70 -22.38
CA THR A 357 5.24 -8.58 -22.70
C THR A 357 4.42 -9.35 -21.67
N LEU A 358 3.31 -8.76 -21.20
CA LEU A 358 2.32 -9.35 -20.31
C LEU A 358 1.10 -9.86 -21.08
#